data_2b384f4e3999b7e6bc4f240f95c9e9c1
#
_entry.id   2b384f4e3999b7e6bc4f240f95c9e9c1
#
_cell.length_a   1.000
_cell.length_b   1.000
_cell.length_c   1.000
_cell.angle_alpha   90.00
_cell.angle_beta   90.00
_cell.angle_gamma   90.00
#
_symmetry.space_group_name_H-M   'P 1'
#
loop_
_entity.id
_entity.type
_entity.pdbx_description
1 polymer ?
#
loop_
_entity_poly.entity_id
_entity_poly.type
_entity_poly.pdbx_seq_one_letter_code
_entity_poly.pdbx_strand_id
1 'polypeptide(L)' 'MLNPLRSESEAFRFLLWVVAVAVGVALVVLLLRAL' A
#
# COMPACT_ATOMS: atom_id res chain seq x y z
N MET A 1 -7.79 12.12 13.93
CA MET A 1 -7.31 12.20 14.00
C MET A 1 -6.49 12.47 13.94
N LEU A 2 -6.31 12.64 13.90
CA LEU A 2 -5.70 12.93 13.86
C LEU A 2 -4.85 13.28 13.95
N ASN A 3 -4.34 13.31 13.99
CA ASN A 3 -3.66 13.69 14.20
C ASN A 3 -2.57 14.23 14.06
N PRO A 4 -2.58 14.62 13.89
CA PRO A 4 -1.54 15.55 14.03
C PRO A 4 -0.18 15.03 14.09
N LEU A 5 -0.02 13.89 14.15
CA LEU A 5 1.24 13.29 14.29
C LEU A 5 1.91 13.25 12.96
N ARG A 6 2.67 14.23 12.63
CA ARG A 6 3.29 14.31 11.35
C ARG A 6 4.24 13.19 11.09
N SER A 7 5.03 12.85 12.08
CA SER A 7 5.98 11.77 11.87
C SER A 7 5.27 10.46 11.68
N GLU A 8 4.17 10.29 12.38
CA GLU A 8 3.40 9.07 12.19
C GLU A 8 2.71 9.07 10.86
N SER A 9 2.34 10.24 10.41
CA SER A 9 1.70 10.36 9.13
C SER A 9 2.63 9.94 8.01
N GLU A 10 3.92 10.25 8.13
CA GLU A 10 4.86 9.82 7.13
C GLU A 10 5.02 8.32 7.12
N ALA A 11 5.11 7.72 8.29
CA ALA A 11 5.23 6.28 8.37
C ALA A 11 3.98 5.61 7.83
N PHE A 12 2.84 6.20 8.11
CA PHE A 12 1.59 5.65 7.64
C PHE A 12 1.51 5.70 6.11
N ARG A 13 1.96 6.80 5.53
CA ARG A 13 1.96 6.92 4.09
C ARG A 13 2.89 5.91 3.46
N PHE A 14 4.05 5.70 4.07
CA PHE A 14 4.97 4.72 3.56
C PHE A 14 4.33 3.33 3.60
N LEU A 15 3.67 3.02 4.68
CA LEU A 15 3.00 1.75 4.82
C LEU A 15 1.90 1.59 3.77
N LEU A 16 1.14 2.65 3.54
CA LEU A 16 0.12 2.62 2.52
C LEU A 16 0.71 2.32 1.15
N TRP A 17 1.84 2.93 0.84
CA TRP A 17 2.50 2.69 -0.43
C TRP A 17 2.93 1.23 -0.56
N VAL A 18 3.50 0.70 0.51
CA VAL A 18 3.94 -0.69 0.51
C VAL A 18 2.76 -1.61 0.27
N VAL A 19 1.66 -1.37 0.96
CA VAL A 19 0.47 -2.20 0.81
C VAL A 19 -0.10 -2.05 -0.60
N ALA A 20 -0.13 -0.83 -1.11
CA ALA A 20 -0.68 -0.60 -2.45
C ALA A 20 0.14 -1.35 -3.50
N VAL A 21 1.46 -1.29 -3.38
CA VAL A 21 2.31 -1.98 -4.33
C VAL A 21 2.12 -3.49 -4.21
N ALA A 22 2.04 -3.98 -3.00
CA ALA A 22 1.86 -5.41 -2.78
C ALA A 22 0.55 -5.90 -3.38
N VAL A 23 -0.51 -5.15 -3.16
CA VAL A 23 -1.82 -5.51 -3.71
C VAL A 23 -1.79 -5.44 -5.22
N GLY A 24 -1.16 -4.41 -5.76
CA GLY A 24 -1.06 -4.26 -7.21
C GLY A 24 -0.33 -5.43 -7.85
N VAL A 25 0.79 -5.82 -7.24
CA VAL A 25 1.56 -6.94 -7.77
C VAL A 25 0.73 -8.22 -7.69
N ALA A 26 0.04 -8.42 -6.58
CA ALA A 26 -0.78 -9.61 -6.42
C ALA A 26 -1.87 -9.66 -7.48
N LEU A 27 -2.50 -8.53 -7.76
CA LEU A 27 -3.54 -8.48 -8.77
C LEU A 27 -2.99 -8.80 -10.15
N VAL A 28 -1.83 -8.24 -10.47
CA VAL A 28 -1.22 -8.50 -11.76
C VAL A 28 -0.89 -9.98 -11.90
N VAL A 29 -0.33 -10.56 -10.86
CA VAL A 29 0.01 -11.98 -10.90
C VAL A 29 -1.24 -12.82 -11.10
N LEU A 30 -2.31 -12.49 -10.39
CA LEU A 30 -3.55 -13.24 -10.54
C LEU A 30 -4.11 -13.13 -11.94
N LEU A 31 -4.05 -11.93 -12.51
CA LEU A 31 -4.54 -11.75 -13.88
C LEU A 31 -3.73 -12.57 -14.88
N LEU A 32 -2.42 -12.56 -14.72
CA LEU A 32 -1.57 -13.32 -15.62
C LEU A 32 -1.79 -14.80 -15.46
N ARG A 33 -2.03 -15.23 -14.25
CA ARG A 33 -2.29 -16.65 -14.04
C ARG A 33 -3.64 -17.06 -14.59
N ALA A 34 -4.59 -16.15 -14.57
CA ALA A 34 -5.91 -16.45 -15.09
C ALA A 34 -5.89 -16.60 -16.60
N LEU A 35 -4.95 -15.89 -17.22
CA LEU A 35 -4.82 -16.04 -18.67
C LEU A 35 -4.13 -17.33 -18.99
#